data_7f1fa99dbabac4da5fd3584c72627fc7
#
_entry.id   7f1fa99dbabac4da5fd3584c72627fc7
#
_cell.length_a   1.000
_cell.length_b   1.000
_cell.length_c   1.000
_cell.angle_alpha   90.00
_cell.angle_beta   90.00
_cell.angle_gamma   90.00
#
_symmetry.space_group_name_H-M   'P 1'
#
loop_
_entity.id
_entity.type
_entity.pdbx_description
1 polymer ?
#
loop_
_entity_poly.entity_id
_entity_poly.type
_entity_poly.pdbx_seq_one_letter_code
_entity_poly.pdbx_strand_id
1 'polypeptide(L)'
;MESCVPPGFRFHPTDEELVGYYLRKKVASQKIDLDVIRDIDLYRIEPWDLQERCRIGYEEQNEWYFFSHKDKKYPTGTRTNRATMAGFWKATGRDKSVYDKTKLIGMRKTLVFYKGRAPNGQKSDWIMHEYRLESDENGPPQASTPTYIYIYIYMYVCHPHP
;
A
#
# COMPACT_ATOMS: atom_id res chain seq x y z
N MET A 1 7.15 14.45 16.69
CA MET A 1 7.57 13.51 17.76
C MET A 1 8.18 12.29 17.08
N GLU A 2 9.43 12.09 17.25
CA GLU A 2 10.11 10.94 16.69
C GLU A 2 9.63 9.67 17.40
N SER A 3 9.12 8.71 16.64
CA SER A 3 8.78 7.42 17.18
C SER A 3 10.07 6.68 17.56
N CYS A 4 10.25 6.40 18.86
CA CYS A 4 11.38 5.65 19.34
C CYS A 4 11.14 4.15 19.10
N VAL A 5 11.75 3.63 18.05
CA VAL A 5 11.69 2.20 17.73
C VAL A 5 12.82 1.49 18.48
N PRO A 6 12.55 0.47 19.28
CA PRO A 6 13.59 -0.24 20.02
C PRO A 6 14.64 -0.88 19.10
N PRO A 7 15.89 -1.01 19.54
CA PRO A 7 16.90 -1.74 18.78
C PRO A 7 16.44 -3.17 18.45
N GLY A 8 16.68 -3.60 17.23
CA GLY A 8 16.29 -4.93 16.78
C GLY A 8 14.82 -5.07 16.38
N PHE A 9 14.04 -4.00 16.49
CA PHE A 9 12.65 -4.01 16.07
C PHE A 9 12.56 -4.17 14.56
N ARG A 10 11.73 -5.13 14.11
CA ARG A 10 11.41 -5.35 12.71
C ARG A 10 9.91 -5.30 12.52
N PHE A 11 9.48 -4.50 11.57
CA PHE A 11 8.06 -4.39 11.25
C PHE A 11 7.74 -5.38 10.12
N HIS A 12 7.10 -6.49 10.49
CA HIS A 12 6.73 -7.56 9.55
C HIS A 12 5.29 -8.02 9.80
N PRO A 13 4.31 -7.15 9.57
CA PRO A 13 2.91 -7.54 9.73
C PRO A 13 2.47 -8.51 8.65
N THR A 14 1.56 -9.40 9.01
CA THR A 14 0.87 -10.27 8.05
C THR A 14 -0.15 -9.46 7.25
N ASP A 15 -0.67 -10.04 6.16
CA ASP A 15 -1.76 -9.42 5.38
C ASP A 15 -2.99 -9.16 6.27
N GLU A 16 -3.33 -10.12 7.15
CA GLU A 16 -4.41 -9.98 8.12
C GLU A 16 -4.22 -8.80 9.06
N GLU A 17 -3.01 -8.64 9.58
CA GLU A 17 -2.67 -7.54 10.49
C GLU A 17 -2.72 -6.18 9.78
N LEU A 18 -2.20 -6.12 8.55
CA LEU A 18 -2.23 -4.90 7.75
C LEU A 18 -3.66 -4.43 7.51
N VAL A 19 -4.54 -5.34 7.11
CA VAL A 19 -5.94 -5.02 6.79
C VAL A 19 -6.79 -4.93 8.07
N GLY A 20 -6.70 -5.96 8.92
CA GLY A 20 -7.59 -6.09 10.08
C GLY A 20 -7.25 -5.19 11.25
N TYR A 21 -6.00 -4.74 11.34
CA TYR A 21 -5.57 -3.84 12.42
C TYR A 21 -5.22 -2.45 11.88
N TYR A 22 -4.15 -2.34 11.09
CA TYR A 22 -3.62 -1.02 10.68
C TYR A 22 -4.57 -0.25 9.77
N LEU A 23 -5.04 -0.85 8.71
CA LEU A 23 -5.94 -0.18 7.76
C LEU A 23 -7.29 0.12 8.40
N ARG A 24 -7.85 -0.83 9.15
CA ARG A 24 -9.13 -0.63 9.83
C ARG A 24 -9.07 0.53 10.82
N LYS A 25 -8.02 0.60 11.63
CA LYS A 25 -7.82 1.71 12.57
C LYS A 25 -7.67 3.05 11.85
N LYS A 26 -6.92 3.08 10.77
CA LYS A 26 -6.71 4.30 9.99
C LYS A 26 -8.03 4.82 9.40
N VAL A 27 -8.83 3.95 8.82
CA VAL A 27 -10.13 4.30 8.24
C VAL A 27 -11.10 4.79 9.32
N ALA A 28 -11.06 4.19 10.51
CA ALA A 28 -11.88 4.60 11.65
C ALA A 28 -11.33 5.80 12.41
N SER A 29 -10.24 6.39 11.95
CA SER A 29 -9.55 7.51 12.62
C SER A 29 -9.13 7.17 14.05
N GLN A 30 -8.80 5.92 14.32
CA GLN A 30 -8.32 5.46 15.62
C GLN A 30 -6.80 5.57 15.70
N LYS A 31 -6.29 5.78 16.93
CA LYS A 31 -4.86 5.88 17.15
C LYS A 31 -4.16 4.54 16.97
N ILE A 32 -3.04 4.58 16.25
CA ILE A 32 -2.10 3.46 16.13
C ILE A 32 -0.93 3.73 17.07
N ASP A 33 -0.59 2.75 17.90
CA ASP A 33 0.37 2.92 19.00
C ASP A 33 1.78 3.32 18.55
N LEU A 34 2.20 2.87 17.39
CA LEU A 34 3.50 3.25 16.81
C LEU A 34 3.27 3.95 15.49
N ASP A 35 3.96 5.06 15.28
CA ASP A 35 3.92 5.80 14.03
C ASP A 35 4.83 5.13 12.98
N VAL A 36 4.50 3.88 12.67
CA VAL A 36 5.29 3.05 11.76
C VAL A 36 4.83 3.14 10.30
N ILE A 37 3.61 3.60 10.08
CA ILE A 37 3.04 3.74 8.74
C ILE A 37 2.65 5.20 8.55
N ARG A 38 3.29 5.86 7.59
CA ARG A 38 3.09 7.29 7.31
C ARG A 38 2.09 7.52 6.20
N ASP A 39 1.50 8.71 6.18
CA ASP A 39 0.63 9.15 5.09
C ASP A 39 1.49 9.74 3.97
N ILE A 40 1.33 9.22 2.76
CA ILE A 40 2.09 9.67 1.59
C ILE A 40 1.16 9.81 0.40
N ASP A 41 1.32 10.86 -0.38
CA ASP A 41 0.64 11.00 -1.67
C ASP A 41 1.43 10.22 -2.72
N LEU A 42 0.91 9.06 -3.10
CA LEU A 42 1.56 8.13 -4.04
C LEU A 42 1.87 8.76 -5.39
N TYR A 43 1.07 9.71 -5.84
CA TYR A 43 1.21 10.30 -7.19
C TYR A 43 2.25 11.41 -7.26
N ARG A 44 2.77 11.85 -6.12
CA ARG A 44 3.74 12.95 -6.02
C ARG A 44 5.14 12.49 -5.64
N ILE A 45 5.36 11.18 -5.62
CA ILE A 45 6.64 10.62 -5.19
C ILE A 45 7.05 9.48 -6.11
N GLU A 46 8.34 9.40 -6.40
CA GLU A 46 8.89 8.32 -7.20
C GLU A 46 9.22 7.10 -6.32
N PRO A 47 9.22 5.88 -6.89
CA PRO A 47 9.53 4.68 -6.12
C PRO A 47 10.85 4.77 -5.33
N TRP A 48 11.88 5.29 -5.93
CA TRP A 48 13.20 5.40 -5.31
C TRP A 48 13.26 6.43 -4.18
N ASP A 49 12.30 7.35 -4.09
CA ASP A 49 12.22 8.32 -3.00
C ASP A 49 11.37 7.82 -1.83
N LEU A 50 10.56 6.78 -2.05
CA LEU A 50 9.70 6.20 -1.00
C LEU A 50 10.52 5.61 0.16
N GLN A 51 11.69 5.09 -0.11
CA GLN A 51 12.56 4.48 0.91
C GLN A 51 12.88 5.45 2.05
N GLU A 52 13.23 6.67 1.71
CA GLU A 52 13.54 7.70 2.70
C GLU A 52 12.30 8.12 3.49
N ARG A 53 11.18 8.26 2.80
CA ARG A 53 9.92 8.73 3.39
C ARG A 53 9.29 7.70 4.33
N CYS A 54 9.48 6.41 4.06
CA CYS A 54 8.86 5.30 4.79
C CYS A 54 9.84 4.58 5.72
N ARG A 55 11.01 5.14 5.96
CA ARG A 55 12.03 4.52 6.79
C ARG A 55 11.59 4.40 8.25
N ILE A 56 11.75 3.19 8.81
CA ILE A 56 11.47 2.90 10.22
C ILE A 56 12.80 2.57 10.91
N GLY A 57 13.23 3.43 11.84
CA GLY A 57 14.46 3.24 12.58
C GLY A 57 15.72 3.35 11.71
N TYR A 58 16.79 2.70 12.13
CA TYR A 58 18.13 2.82 11.52
C TYR A 58 18.56 1.58 10.74
N GLU A 59 17.79 0.50 10.79
CA GLU A 59 18.13 -0.75 10.11
C GLU A 59 17.71 -0.72 8.64
N GLU A 60 18.39 -1.51 7.83
CA GLU A 60 18.01 -1.70 6.44
C GLU A 60 16.66 -2.39 6.34
N GLN A 61 15.80 -1.85 5.50
CA GLN A 61 14.48 -2.38 5.23
C GLN A 61 14.41 -2.89 3.79
N ASN A 62 13.74 -4.03 3.61
CA ASN A 62 13.41 -4.56 2.30
C ASN A 62 12.00 -4.17 1.86
N GLU A 63 11.19 -3.76 2.81
CA GLU A 63 9.80 -3.38 2.62
C GLU A 63 9.52 -2.06 3.31
N TRP A 64 8.70 -1.23 2.66
CA TRP A 64 8.30 0.08 3.17
C TRP A 64 6.78 0.19 3.12
N TYR A 65 6.19 0.76 4.14
CA TYR A 65 4.74 0.79 4.35
C TYR A 65 4.26 2.23 4.39
N PHE A 66 3.15 2.51 3.75
CA PHE A 66 2.53 3.83 3.82
C PHE A 66 1.03 3.75 3.56
N PHE A 67 0.30 4.74 4.10
CA PHE A 67 -1.08 4.97 3.75
C PHE A 67 -1.16 6.00 2.64
N SER A 68 -2.07 5.80 1.70
CA SER A 68 -2.36 6.79 0.69
C SER A 68 -3.85 6.82 0.41
N HIS A 69 -4.32 7.99 0.02
CA HIS A 69 -5.70 8.16 -0.40
C HIS A 69 -5.82 7.87 -1.88
N LYS A 70 -6.88 7.14 -2.25
CA LYS A 70 -7.20 6.95 -3.65
C LYS A 70 -7.76 8.24 -4.24
N ASP A 71 -7.47 8.49 -5.51
CA ASP A 71 -8.02 9.64 -6.22
C ASP A 71 -9.55 9.57 -6.23
N LYS A 72 -10.21 10.57 -5.66
CA LYS A 72 -11.66 10.66 -5.58
C LYS A 72 -12.35 10.76 -6.95
N LYS A 73 -11.60 11.08 -8.00
CA LYS A 73 -12.10 11.20 -9.36
C LYS A 73 -12.58 9.86 -9.93
N TYR A 74 -12.07 8.74 -9.41
CA TYR A 74 -12.41 7.40 -9.88
C TYR A 74 -12.81 6.50 -8.71
N PRO A 75 -13.94 6.78 -8.03
CA PRO A 75 -14.33 6.07 -6.81
C PRO A 75 -14.63 4.58 -7.01
N THR A 76 -14.94 4.15 -8.23
CA THR A 76 -15.25 2.75 -8.53
C THR A 76 -14.01 1.89 -8.80
N GLY A 77 -12.85 2.48 -8.83
CA GLY A 77 -11.58 1.76 -8.95
C GLY A 77 -11.23 1.22 -10.34
N THR A 78 -12.08 1.38 -11.33
CA THR A 78 -11.84 0.87 -12.69
C THR A 78 -10.79 1.66 -13.46
N ARG A 79 -10.54 2.91 -13.08
CA ARG A 79 -9.47 3.76 -13.61
C ARG A 79 -8.84 4.55 -12.49
N THR A 80 -7.74 4.08 -11.95
CA THR A 80 -6.90 4.86 -11.07
C THR A 80 -5.75 5.43 -11.88
N ASN A 81 -5.55 6.75 -11.79
CA ASN A 81 -4.34 7.36 -12.33
C ASN A 81 -3.19 6.97 -11.40
N ARG A 82 -2.38 6.03 -11.84
CA ARG A 82 -1.21 5.55 -11.12
C ARG A 82 0.09 6.08 -11.69
N ALA A 83 0.03 7.20 -12.39
CA ALA A 83 1.19 7.83 -13.01
C ALA A 83 1.90 8.75 -12.05
N THR A 84 3.23 8.74 -12.14
CA THR A 84 4.13 9.73 -11.51
C THR A 84 4.81 10.53 -12.62
N MET A 85 5.74 11.42 -12.26
CA MET A 85 6.51 12.15 -13.27
C MET A 85 7.38 11.22 -14.12
N ALA A 86 7.95 10.18 -13.52
CA ALA A 86 8.90 9.29 -14.19
C ALA A 86 8.27 8.08 -14.84
N GLY A 87 7.05 7.71 -14.46
CA GLY A 87 6.44 6.50 -14.97
C GLY A 87 5.04 6.24 -14.42
N PHE A 88 4.69 4.96 -14.29
CA PHE A 88 3.37 4.57 -13.82
C PHE A 88 3.39 3.19 -13.16
N TRP A 89 2.45 2.99 -12.24
CA TRP A 89 2.21 1.70 -11.59
C TRP A 89 1.13 0.95 -12.36
N LYS A 90 1.44 -0.28 -12.75
CA LYS A 90 0.52 -1.15 -13.49
C LYS A 90 0.18 -2.38 -12.69
N ALA A 91 -1.12 -2.69 -12.55
CA ALA A 91 -1.58 -3.90 -11.89
C ALA A 91 -1.15 -5.14 -12.66
N THR A 92 -0.71 -6.16 -11.92
CA THR A 92 -0.32 -7.46 -12.47
C THR A 92 -0.96 -8.59 -11.67
N GLY A 93 -1.40 -9.63 -12.36
CA GLY A 93 -2.05 -10.77 -11.75
C GLY A 93 -3.45 -10.47 -11.23
N ARG A 94 -4.01 -11.45 -10.53
CA ARG A 94 -5.34 -11.34 -9.91
C ARG A 94 -5.21 -10.78 -8.49
N ASP A 95 -6.23 -10.06 -8.06
CA ASP A 95 -6.34 -9.63 -6.68
C ASP A 95 -6.44 -10.85 -5.76
N LYS A 96 -5.75 -10.79 -4.64
CA LYS A 96 -5.76 -11.84 -3.63
C LYS A 96 -6.65 -11.44 -2.46
N SER A 97 -7.55 -12.35 -2.07
CA SER A 97 -8.42 -12.14 -0.90
C SER A 97 -7.63 -12.25 0.40
N VAL A 98 -7.94 -11.38 1.35
CA VAL A 98 -7.38 -11.40 2.70
C VAL A 98 -8.49 -11.79 3.67
N TYR A 99 -8.25 -12.85 4.45
CA TYR A 99 -9.22 -13.39 5.39
C TYR A 99 -8.72 -13.25 6.83
N ASP A 100 -9.66 -12.97 7.74
CA ASP A 100 -9.49 -13.22 9.16
C ASP A 100 -10.29 -14.46 9.50
N LYS A 101 -9.60 -15.57 9.73
CA LYS A 101 -10.20 -16.92 9.82
C LYS A 101 -10.98 -17.23 8.54
N THR A 102 -12.31 -17.27 8.59
CA THR A 102 -13.16 -17.56 7.43
C THR A 102 -13.84 -16.33 6.85
N LYS A 103 -13.62 -15.16 7.47
CA LYS A 103 -14.27 -13.92 7.07
C LYS A 103 -13.38 -13.11 6.15
N LEU A 104 -13.90 -12.72 4.99
CA LEU A 104 -13.20 -11.80 4.08
C LEU A 104 -13.11 -10.42 4.72
N ILE A 105 -11.91 -9.88 4.85
CA ILE A 105 -11.67 -8.55 5.43
C ILE A 105 -11.09 -7.56 4.44
N GLY A 106 -10.50 -8.03 3.36
CA GLY A 106 -9.91 -7.14 2.36
C GLY A 106 -9.35 -7.86 1.15
N MET A 107 -8.73 -7.08 0.28
CA MET A 107 -8.08 -7.55 -0.94
C MET A 107 -6.69 -6.96 -1.06
N ARG A 108 -5.81 -7.71 -1.72
CA ARG A 108 -4.45 -7.28 -2.06
C ARG A 108 -4.27 -7.27 -3.58
N LYS A 109 -3.87 -6.14 -4.11
CA LYS A 109 -3.53 -5.95 -5.52
C LYS A 109 -2.03 -5.80 -5.65
N THR A 110 -1.42 -6.42 -6.66
CA THR A 110 0.01 -6.27 -6.95
C THR A 110 0.22 -5.34 -8.13
N LEU A 111 1.15 -4.40 -7.97
CA LEU A 111 1.48 -3.39 -8.96
C LEU A 111 2.98 -3.43 -9.25
N VAL A 112 3.34 -3.19 -10.50
CA VAL A 112 4.74 -3.06 -10.94
C VAL A 112 4.92 -1.68 -11.54
N PHE A 113 6.05 -1.05 -11.23
CA PHE A 113 6.38 0.26 -11.76
C PHE A 113 7.06 0.14 -13.12
N TYR A 114 6.56 0.92 -14.08
CA TYR A 114 7.12 1.06 -15.43
C TYR A 114 7.62 2.48 -15.60
N LYS A 115 8.83 2.63 -16.12
CA LYS A 115 9.39 3.94 -16.46
C LYS A 115 8.89 4.40 -17.81
N GLY A 116 8.56 5.67 -17.93
CA GLY A 116 8.05 6.25 -19.18
C GLY A 116 6.55 6.42 -19.18
N ARG A 117 5.96 6.47 -20.35
CA ARG A 117 4.52 6.69 -20.52
C ARG A 117 3.81 5.44 -21.00
N ALA A 118 2.60 5.23 -20.45
CA ALA A 118 1.73 4.16 -20.90
C ALA A 118 1.39 4.37 -22.40
N PRO A 119 1.22 3.28 -23.19
CA PRO A 119 1.31 1.88 -22.77
C PRO A 119 2.73 1.27 -22.86
N ASN A 120 3.71 2.00 -23.32
CA ASN A 120 5.02 1.47 -23.75
C ASN A 120 6.15 1.69 -22.73
N GLY A 121 5.83 1.75 -21.44
CA GLY A 121 6.84 1.94 -20.40
C GLY A 121 7.80 0.77 -20.26
N GLN A 122 9.00 1.05 -19.74
CA GLN A 122 10.01 0.04 -19.45
C GLN A 122 9.78 -0.54 -18.04
N LYS A 123 9.60 -1.87 -17.96
CA LYS A 123 9.40 -2.57 -16.69
C LYS A 123 10.60 -2.38 -15.75
N SER A 124 10.32 -2.04 -14.51
CA SER A 124 11.32 -1.93 -13.46
C SER A 124 11.20 -3.07 -12.44
N ASP A 125 12.12 -3.08 -11.45
CA ASP A 125 12.10 -4.08 -10.39
C ASP A 125 11.30 -3.62 -9.14
N TRP A 126 10.62 -2.49 -9.24
CA TRP A 126 9.80 -1.99 -8.14
C TRP A 126 8.43 -2.65 -8.13
N ILE A 127 8.08 -3.30 -7.01
CA ILE A 127 6.78 -3.95 -6.79
C ILE A 127 6.09 -3.30 -5.59
N MET A 128 4.79 -3.16 -5.69
CA MET A 128 3.96 -2.61 -4.63
C MET A 128 2.74 -3.49 -4.43
N HIS A 129 2.36 -3.72 -3.18
CA HIS A 129 1.09 -4.33 -2.83
C HIS A 129 0.16 -3.27 -2.28
N GLU A 130 -1.03 -3.20 -2.83
CA GLU A 130 -2.09 -2.30 -2.42
C GLU A 130 -3.15 -3.09 -1.65
N TYR A 131 -3.43 -2.69 -0.42
CA TYR A 131 -4.43 -3.33 0.43
C TYR A 131 -5.63 -2.42 0.60
N ARG A 132 -6.81 -3.00 0.46
CA ARG A 132 -8.08 -2.30 0.69
C ARG A 132 -9.00 -3.13 1.57
N LEU A 133 -9.89 -2.46 2.30
CA LEU A 133 -10.94 -3.13 3.06
C LEU A 133 -12.02 -3.61 2.10
N GLU A 134 -12.50 -4.83 2.34
CA GLU A 134 -13.62 -5.43 1.60
C GLU A 134 -14.26 -6.49 2.49
N SER A 135 -15.57 -6.69 2.39
CA SER A 135 -16.25 -7.71 3.15
C SER A 135 -17.29 -8.43 2.31
N ASP A 136 -17.62 -9.68 2.71
CA ASP A 136 -18.65 -10.50 2.09
C ASP A 136 -20.07 -10.08 2.47
N GLU A 137 -20.23 -9.13 3.39
CA GLU A 137 -21.54 -8.70 3.82
C GLU A 137 -22.27 -8.07 2.64
N ASN A 138 -23.32 -8.76 2.18
CA ASN A 138 -24.15 -8.35 1.06
C ASN A 138 -24.91 -7.08 1.41
N GLY A 139 -24.37 -5.98 0.98
CA GLY A 139 -25.02 -4.69 1.05
C GLY A 139 -24.21 -3.70 0.26
N PRO A 140 -24.86 -2.70 -0.36
CA PRO A 140 -24.08 -1.60 -0.89
C PRO A 140 -23.24 -1.06 0.25
N PRO A 141 -21.95 -0.73 0.01
CA PRO A 141 -21.15 -0.11 1.05
C PRO A 141 -21.95 1.05 1.58
N GLN A 142 -22.18 1.05 2.90
CA GLN A 142 -22.93 2.14 3.50
C GLN A 142 -22.22 3.44 3.09
N ALA A 143 -22.97 4.33 2.48
CA ALA A 143 -22.47 5.57 1.93
C ALA A 143 -21.78 6.51 2.97
N SER A 144 -21.78 6.09 4.23
CA SER A 144 -21.27 6.87 5.35
C SER A 144 -19.75 6.81 5.55
N THR A 145 -19.03 5.86 4.93
CA THR A 145 -17.57 5.78 5.03
C THR A 145 -16.96 5.50 3.66
N PRO A 146 -16.65 6.57 2.90
CA PRO A 146 -15.87 6.38 1.69
C PRO A 146 -14.48 5.90 2.09
N THR A 147 -14.23 4.59 1.89
CA THR A 147 -12.93 3.99 2.14
C THR A 147 -12.00 4.28 0.98
N TYR A 148 -11.50 5.51 0.90
CA TYR A 148 -10.49 5.90 -0.10
C TYR A 148 -9.08 5.77 0.44
N ILE A 149 -8.91 5.19 1.62
CA ILE A 149 -7.61 4.98 2.24
C ILE A 149 -7.15 3.57 1.97
N TYR A 150 -5.94 3.44 1.48
CA TYR A 150 -5.28 2.16 1.21
C TYR A 150 -3.97 2.09 1.94
N ILE A 151 -3.57 0.88 2.35
CA ILE A 151 -2.20 0.60 2.77
C ILE A 151 -1.44 0.08 1.56
N TYR A 152 -0.23 0.58 1.40
CA TYR A 152 0.69 0.11 0.38
C TYR A 152 1.92 -0.47 1.03
N ILE A 153 2.34 -1.63 0.57
CA ILE A 153 3.66 -2.18 0.85
C ILE A 153 4.48 -2.07 -0.42
N TYR A 154 5.58 -1.41 -0.29
CA TYR A 154 6.47 -1.13 -1.38
C TYR A 154 7.74 -1.96 -1.21
N MET A 155 8.17 -2.64 -2.27
CA MET A 155 9.33 -3.52 -2.26
C MET A 155 10.18 -3.30 -3.51
N TYR A 156 11.49 -3.34 -3.33
CA TYR A 156 12.43 -3.42 -4.44
C TYR A 156 12.88 -4.87 -4.57
N VAL A 157 12.53 -5.51 -5.66
CA VAL A 157 12.97 -6.89 -5.92
C VAL A 157 14.31 -6.84 -6.62
N CYS A 158 15.36 -7.09 -5.84
CA CYS A 158 16.69 -7.25 -6.40
C CYS A 158 16.77 -8.65 -7.01
N HIS A 159 16.83 -8.73 -8.33
CA HIS A 159 17.12 -10.01 -8.97
C HIS A 159 18.58 -10.36 -8.66
N PRO A 160 18.86 -11.59 -8.15
CA PRO A 160 20.23 -12.00 -8.03
C PRO A 160 20.87 -11.96 -9.41
N HIS A 161 21.98 -11.25 -9.51
CA HIS A 161 22.77 -11.26 -10.73
C HIS A 161 23.16 -12.72 -11.03
N PRO A 162 23.01 -13.15 -12.30
CA PRO A 162 23.47 -14.49 -12.68
C PRO A 162 24.98 -14.64 -12.48
#